data_4feb1248c688baa7ad642c6a11b175c6
#
_entry.id   4feb1248c688baa7ad642c6a11b175c6
#
_cell.length_a   1.000
_cell.length_b   1.000
_cell.length_c   1.000
_cell.angle_alpha   90.00
_cell.angle_beta   90.00
_cell.angle_gamma   90.00
#
_symmetry.space_group_name_H-M   'P 1'
#
loop_
_entity.id
_entity.type
_entity.pdbx_description
1 polymer ?
#
loop_
_entity_poly.entity_id
_entity_poly.type
_entity_poly.pdbx_seq_one_letter_code
_entity_poly.pdbx_strand_id
1 'polypeptide(L)'
;MIKYSKLTPQKIREILKLFLWDFTATQTSVLLEISRNTINRYYAIFREEIVRISIEESSKFGKEFWEFEIDESYFGARRVRGKRGRWAAWKTPVFGLLKRNWNVYVSIVPDCSKDSLMPIIQWKVLEWSTVNSDGWTSYDGLILNGYEHYRVFHSHNEFARWKSHVNGIEAFWSFAKRRMTKLNWIKSDKFHLHLKECEFRYNYRKKKEVALQLLLKRLKNL
;
A
#
# COMPACT_ATOMS: atom_id res chain seq x y z
N MET A 1 14.28 -18.92 12.77
CA MET A 1 14.37 -18.10 14.02
C MET A 1 15.35 -16.98 13.72
N ILE A 2 15.04 -15.74 14.08
CA ILE A 2 15.94 -14.60 13.77
C ILE A 2 17.31 -14.88 14.40
N LYS A 3 18.33 -15.04 13.58
CA LYS A 3 19.70 -15.32 14.04
C LYS A 3 20.16 -14.21 14.99
N TYR A 4 20.85 -14.60 16.06
CA TYR A 4 21.38 -13.70 17.10
C TYR A 4 20.31 -12.89 17.87
N SER A 5 19.05 -13.34 17.87
CA SER A 5 18.01 -12.75 18.71
C SER A 5 18.25 -13.11 20.19
N LYS A 6 18.25 -12.07 21.05
CA LYS A 6 18.26 -12.27 22.50
C LYS A 6 16.85 -12.51 23.08
N LEU A 7 15.78 -12.33 22.28
CA LEU A 7 14.40 -12.56 22.69
C LEU A 7 13.96 -13.99 22.38
N THR A 8 13.15 -14.53 23.26
CA THR A 8 12.53 -15.84 23.04
C THR A 8 11.54 -15.81 21.86
N PRO A 9 11.30 -16.95 21.19
CA PRO A 9 10.32 -17.03 20.11
C PRO A 9 8.92 -16.56 20.54
N GLN A 10 8.55 -16.80 21.78
CA GLN A 10 7.27 -16.35 22.34
C GLN A 10 7.18 -14.81 22.39
N LYS A 11 8.23 -14.14 22.90
CA LYS A 11 8.28 -12.67 22.92
C LYS A 11 8.25 -12.07 21.53
N ILE A 12 8.94 -12.67 20.57
CA ILE A 12 8.90 -12.22 19.16
C ILE A 12 7.46 -12.36 18.61
N ARG A 13 6.78 -13.44 18.90
CA ARG A 13 5.37 -13.62 18.51
C ARG A 13 4.44 -12.57 19.14
N GLU A 14 4.65 -12.20 20.40
CA GLU A 14 3.90 -11.14 21.07
C GLU A 14 4.13 -9.77 20.40
N ILE A 15 5.40 -9.42 20.12
CA ILE A 15 5.75 -8.21 19.40
C ILE A 15 5.07 -8.19 18.01
N LEU A 16 5.10 -9.31 17.28
CA LEU A 16 4.49 -9.42 15.96
C LEU A 16 2.96 -9.27 16.02
N LYS A 17 2.31 -9.85 17.03
CA LYS A 17 0.87 -9.65 17.25
C LYS A 17 0.54 -8.18 17.44
N LEU A 18 1.23 -7.49 18.35
CA LEU A 18 1.01 -6.06 18.60
C LEU A 18 1.31 -5.22 17.35
N PHE A 19 2.37 -5.56 16.60
CA PHE A 19 2.64 -4.95 15.31
C PHE A 19 1.44 -5.09 14.36
N LEU A 20 0.89 -6.29 14.17
CA LEU A 20 -0.27 -6.53 13.28
C LEU A 20 -1.55 -5.86 13.77
N TRP A 21 -1.68 -5.59 15.07
CA TRP A 21 -2.78 -4.80 15.65
C TRP A 21 -2.55 -3.29 15.58
N ASP A 22 -1.50 -2.85 14.87
CA ASP A 22 -1.14 -1.45 14.61
C ASP A 22 -0.75 -0.64 15.86
N PHE A 23 -0.20 -1.32 16.88
CA PHE A 23 0.43 -0.65 18.01
C PHE A 23 1.72 0.02 17.58
N THR A 24 1.98 1.21 18.10
CA THR A 24 3.24 1.91 17.90
C THR A 24 4.36 1.24 18.70
N ALA A 25 5.62 1.44 18.30
CA ALA A 25 6.76 0.89 19.04
C ALA A 25 6.81 1.39 20.49
N THR A 26 6.35 2.61 20.76
CA THR A 26 6.26 3.16 22.12
C THR A 26 5.21 2.41 22.96
N GLN A 27 4.01 2.20 22.42
CA GLN A 27 2.97 1.42 23.10
C GLN A 27 3.40 -0.02 23.36
N THR A 28 3.99 -0.67 22.35
CA THR A 28 4.48 -2.05 22.48
C THR A 28 5.61 -2.15 23.49
N SER A 29 6.51 -1.16 23.57
CA SER A 29 7.59 -1.15 24.55
C SER A 29 7.09 -1.09 25.99
N VAL A 30 6.04 -0.30 26.24
CA VAL A 30 5.40 -0.21 27.56
C VAL A 30 4.69 -1.53 27.91
N LEU A 31 3.90 -2.10 26.97
CA LEU A 31 3.12 -3.31 27.22
C LEU A 31 3.97 -4.56 27.45
N LEU A 32 5.14 -4.66 26.84
CA LEU A 32 6.00 -5.85 26.92
C LEU A 32 7.23 -5.63 27.81
N GLU A 33 7.41 -4.42 28.35
CA GLU A 33 8.59 -4.03 29.15
C GLU A 33 9.92 -4.24 28.40
N ILE A 34 9.90 -3.99 27.08
CA ILE A 34 11.06 -4.14 26.19
C ILE A 34 11.44 -2.74 25.68
N SER A 35 12.74 -2.46 25.58
CA SER A 35 13.20 -1.16 25.10
C SER A 35 12.60 -0.81 23.73
N ARG A 36 12.19 0.44 23.53
CA ARG A 36 11.63 0.95 22.27
C ARG A 36 12.59 0.71 21.08
N ASN A 37 13.90 0.81 21.32
CA ASN A 37 14.90 0.55 20.26
C ASN A 37 14.86 -0.91 19.80
N THR A 38 14.70 -1.85 20.72
CA THR A 38 14.53 -3.27 20.41
C THR A 38 13.26 -3.49 19.59
N ILE A 39 12.12 -2.91 20.03
CA ILE A 39 10.85 -3.01 19.29
C ILE A 39 10.99 -2.42 17.89
N ASN A 40 11.61 -1.25 17.72
CA ASN A 40 11.83 -0.64 16.41
C ASN A 40 12.67 -1.54 15.48
N ARG A 41 13.68 -2.23 16.02
CA ARG A 41 14.48 -3.20 15.25
C ARG A 41 13.60 -4.34 14.73
N TYR A 42 12.73 -4.94 15.57
CA TYR A 42 11.83 -5.99 15.12
C TYR A 42 10.78 -5.48 14.13
N TYR A 43 10.25 -4.30 14.34
CA TYR A 43 9.32 -3.68 13.39
C TYR A 43 9.96 -3.43 12.02
N ALA A 44 11.26 -3.10 11.97
CA ALA A 44 11.99 -2.96 10.72
C ALA A 44 12.11 -4.32 10.01
N ILE A 45 12.51 -5.38 10.72
CA ILE A 45 12.57 -6.75 10.20
C ILE A 45 11.22 -7.21 9.65
N PHE A 46 10.13 -6.95 10.37
CA PHE A 46 8.78 -7.33 9.91
C PHE A 46 8.38 -6.59 8.63
N ARG A 47 8.75 -5.31 8.49
CA ARG A 47 8.51 -4.54 7.26
C ARG A 47 9.31 -5.07 6.08
N GLU A 48 10.54 -5.44 6.30
CA GLU A 48 11.39 -6.06 5.25
C GLU A 48 10.78 -7.38 4.76
N GLU A 49 10.30 -8.23 5.68
CA GLU A 49 9.59 -9.46 5.29
C GLU A 49 8.27 -9.17 4.56
N ILE A 50 7.52 -8.15 4.98
CA ILE A 50 6.31 -7.71 4.27
C ILE A 50 6.64 -7.29 2.84
N VAL A 51 7.74 -6.57 2.61
CA VAL A 51 8.17 -6.19 1.24
C VAL A 51 8.45 -7.44 0.41
N ARG A 52 9.15 -8.44 0.95
CA ARG A 52 9.42 -9.71 0.25
C ARG A 52 8.12 -10.44 -0.11
N ILE A 53 7.17 -10.52 0.85
CA ILE A 53 5.86 -11.10 0.60
C ILE A 53 5.11 -10.31 -0.48
N SER A 54 5.10 -8.98 -0.41
CA SER A 54 4.43 -8.13 -1.42
C SER A 54 5.01 -8.32 -2.82
N ILE A 55 6.32 -8.52 -2.95
CA ILE A 55 6.97 -8.82 -4.24
C ILE A 55 6.48 -10.17 -4.78
N GLU A 56 6.45 -11.21 -3.96
CA GLU A 56 5.99 -12.54 -4.37
C GLU A 56 4.49 -12.55 -4.71
N GLU A 57 3.66 -11.91 -3.90
CA GLU A 57 2.22 -11.80 -4.17
C GLU A 57 1.94 -10.95 -5.41
N SER A 58 2.75 -9.92 -5.65
CA SER A 58 2.61 -9.04 -6.80
C SER A 58 2.80 -9.76 -8.12
N SER A 59 3.56 -10.86 -8.16
CA SER A 59 3.72 -11.69 -9.37
C SER A 59 2.45 -12.43 -9.78
N LYS A 60 1.52 -12.61 -8.83
CA LYS A 60 0.23 -13.28 -9.02
C LYS A 60 -0.93 -12.29 -9.20
N PHE A 61 -0.67 -11.00 -8.95
CA PHE A 61 -1.69 -9.96 -9.04
C PHE A 61 -2.08 -9.73 -10.49
N GLY A 62 -3.39 -9.66 -10.76
CA GLY A 62 -3.91 -9.26 -12.07
C GLY A 62 -3.84 -10.30 -13.20
N LYS A 63 -3.42 -11.56 -12.95
CA LYS A 63 -3.34 -12.62 -13.98
C LYS A 63 -4.68 -13.23 -14.37
N GLU A 64 -5.79 -12.57 -14.05
CA GLU A 64 -7.14 -12.98 -14.36
C GLU A 64 -7.92 -11.78 -14.88
N PHE A 65 -8.90 -12.00 -15.75
CA PHE A 65 -9.85 -10.97 -16.13
C PHE A 65 -10.62 -10.51 -14.91
N TRP A 66 -10.60 -9.20 -14.65
CA TRP A 66 -11.26 -8.65 -13.48
C TRP A 66 -11.59 -7.18 -13.68
N GLU A 67 -12.25 -6.63 -12.68
CA GLU A 67 -12.54 -5.20 -12.61
C GLU A 67 -11.55 -4.53 -11.65
N PHE A 68 -10.86 -3.50 -12.15
CA PHE A 68 -9.84 -2.77 -11.42
C PHE A 68 -10.25 -1.32 -11.21
N GLU A 69 -9.79 -0.75 -10.11
CA GLU A 69 -9.77 0.67 -9.85
C GLU A 69 -8.33 1.14 -9.83
N ILE A 70 -8.04 2.23 -10.52
CA ILE A 70 -6.70 2.83 -10.56
C ILE A 70 -6.78 4.30 -10.15
N ASP A 71 -5.80 4.73 -9.39
CA ASP A 71 -5.69 6.13 -8.93
C ASP A 71 -4.28 6.43 -8.45
N GLU A 72 -3.91 7.72 -8.37
CA GLU A 72 -2.66 8.18 -7.81
C GLU A 72 -2.88 8.91 -6.50
N SER A 73 -1.88 8.82 -5.63
CA SER A 73 -1.86 9.61 -4.42
C SER A 73 -0.48 10.14 -4.11
N TYR A 74 -0.44 11.34 -3.57
CA TYR A 74 0.79 12.04 -3.23
C TYR A 74 1.02 12.00 -1.72
N PHE A 75 2.22 11.54 -1.33
CA PHE A 75 2.65 11.46 0.06
C PHE A 75 3.80 12.42 0.33
N GLY A 76 3.80 13.03 1.51
CA GLY A 76 4.82 13.99 1.94
C GLY A 76 4.26 15.08 2.84
N ALA A 77 5.06 16.09 3.15
CA ALA A 77 4.67 17.18 4.05
C ALA A 77 3.39 17.90 3.58
N ARG A 78 2.50 18.18 4.53
CA ARG A 78 1.19 18.81 4.26
C ARG A 78 1.31 20.22 3.69
N ARG A 79 2.38 20.95 4.00
CA ARG A 79 2.61 22.34 3.53
C ARG A 79 4.09 22.64 3.41
N VAL A 80 4.50 23.09 2.23
CA VAL A 80 5.65 23.99 2.09
C VAL A 80 5.07 25.39 1.94
N ARG A 81 5.53 26.35 2.77
CA ARG A 81 5.04 27.74 2.78
C ARG A 81 5.11 28.29 1.32
N GLY A 82 3.97 28.75 0.81
CA GLY A 82 3.89 29.37 -0.54
C GLY A 82 3.59 28.44 -1.73
N LYS A 83 3.59 27.10 -1.56
CA LYS A 83 3.26 26.17 -2.67
C LYS A 83 2.06 25.31 -2.31
N ARG A 84 0.99 25.38 -3.13
CA ARG A 84 -0.25 24.60 -2.97
C ARG A 84 -0.36 23.55 -4.08
N GLY A 85 -1.06 22.43 -3.80
CA GLY A 85 -1.46 21.45 -4.80
C GLY A 85 -0.46 20.32 -5.06
N ARG A 86 -0.64 19.62 -6.19
CA ARG A 86 0.17 18.48 -6.68
C ARG A 86 1.65 18.87 -6.89
N TRP A 87 1.92 20.13 -7.19
CA TRP A 87 3.23 20.71 -7.50
C TRP A 87 4.05 21.14 -6.29
N ALA A 88 3.60 20.84 -5.06
CA ALA A 88 4.45 21.06 -3.90
C ALA A 88 5.67 20.15 -4.03
N ALA A 89 6.84 20.71 -4.35
CA ALA A 89 8.12 20.01 -4.37
C ALA A 89 8.23 19.16 -3.07
N TRP A 90 8.73 17.91 -3.17
CA TRP A 90 8.89 16.95 -2.07
C TRP A 90 7.72 15.98 -1.80
N LYS A 91 6.70 15.92 -2.63
CA LYS A 91 5.70 14.84 -2.53
C LYS A 91 6.14 13.65 -3.37
N THR A 92 6.07 12.48 -2.78
CA THR A 92 6.31 11.21 -3.46
C THR A 92 5.01 10.75 -4.12
N PRO A 93 4.95 10.67 -5.47
CA PRO A 93 3.79 10.11 -6.15
C PRO A 93 3.76 8.60 -5.98
N VAL A 94 2.58 8.08 -5.72
CA VAL A 94 2.32 6.65 -5.56
C VAL A 94 1.15 6.29 -6.45
N PHE A 95 1.33 5.28 -7.28
CA PHE A 95 0.29 4.69 -8.10
C PHE A 95 -0.33 3.49 -7.40
N GLY A 96 -1.63 3.34 -7.47
CA GLY A 96 -2.40 2.26 -6.88
C GLY A 96 -3.30 1.56 -7.87
N LEU A 97 -3.34 0.24 -7.77
CA LEU A 97 -4.25 -0.67 -8.46
C LEU A 97 -5.04 -1.45 -7.41
N LEU A 98 -6.36 -1.37 -7.44
CA LEU A 98 -7.24 -2.19 -6.61
C LEU A 98 -8.00 -3.17 -7.50
N LYS A 99 -7.82 -4.46 -7.29
CA LYS A 99 -8.71 -5.49 -7.83
C LYS A 99 -9.97 -5.51 -6.98
N ARG A 100 -11.15 -5.20 -7.55
CA ARG A 100 -12.40 -5.09 -6.79
C ARG A 100 -12.69 -6.33 -5.97
N ASN A 101 -13.15 -6.12 -4.73
CA ASN A 101 -13.41 -7.17 -3.73
C ASN A 101 -12.19 -8.00 -3.34
N TRP A 102 -10.98 -7.59 -3.72
CA TRP A 102 -9.77 -8.35 -3.46
C TRP A 102 -8.67 -7.48 -2.85
N ASN A 103 -7.53 -7.42 -3.50
CA ASN A 103 -6.31 -6.82 -2.98
C ASN A 103 -5.96 -5.51 -3.70
N VAL A 104 -5.21 -4.67 -3.00
CA VAL A 104 -4.54 -3.50 -3.56
C VAL A 104 -3.07 -3.82 -3.85
N TYR A 105 -2.57 -3.24 -4.92
CA TYR A 105 -1.14 -3.14 -5.25
C TYR A 105 -0.76 -1.68 -5.35
N VAL A 106 0.38 -1.29 -4.76
CA VAL A 106 0.89 0.08 -4.85
C VAL A 106 2.35 0.11 -5.24
N SER A 107 2.73 1.14 -6.00
CA SER A 107 4.09 1.40 -6.44
C SER A 107 4.45 2.87 -6.33
N ILE A 108 5.66 3.15 -5.87
CA ILE A 108 6.23 4.50 -5.98
C ILE A 108 6.61 4.70 -7.44
N VAL A 109 6.21 5.82 -8.02
CA VAL A 109 6.48 6.18 -9.41
C VAL A 109 7.26 7.50 -9.46
N PRO A 110 8.03 7.74 -10.51
CA PRO A 110 8.76 9.00 -10.65
C PRO A 110 7.80 10.18 -10.83
N ASP A 111 6.74 9.96 -11.60
CA ASP A 111 5.66 10.92 -11.88
C ASP A 111 4.38 10.16 -12.24
N CYS A 112 3.29 10.90 -12.47
CA CYS A 112 2.00 10.35 -12.88
C CYS A 112 1.74 10.51 -14.39
N SER A 113 2.80 10.51 -15.21
CA SER A 113 2.67 10.53 -16.66
C SER A 113 2.20 9.18 -17.20
N LYS A 114 1.64 9.19 -18.40
CA LYS A 114 1.25 7.97 -19.12
C LYS A 114 2.43 7.00 -19.23
N ASP A 115 3.62 7.51 -19.54
CA ASP A 115 4.83 6.68 -19.75
C ASP A 115 5.30 5.99 -18.47
N SER A 116 5.05 6.61 -17.31
CA SER A 116 5.36 6.02 -16.00
C SER A 116 4.31 4.98 -15.53
N LEU A 117 3.03 5.21 -15.86
CA LEU A 117 1.94 4.39 -15.33
C LEU A 117 1.58 3.20 -16.24
N MET A 118 1.60 3.40 -17.56
CA MET A 118 1.18 2.37 -18.52
C MET A 118 1.96 1.06 -18.41
N PRO A 119 3.28 1.03 -18.25
CA PRO A 119 4.03 -0.21 -18.08
C PRO A 119 3.59 -1.01 -16.85
N ILE A 120 3.22 -0.32 -15.75
CA ILE A 120 2.74 -0.97 -14.54
C ILE A 120 1.37 -1.59 -14.77
N ILE A 121 0.48 -0.88 -15.47
CA ILE A 121 -0.87 -1.38 -15.79
C ILE A 121 -0.75 -2.60 -16.68
N GLN A 122 0.00 -2.53 -17.78
CA GLN A 122 0.21 -3.65 -18.71
C GLN A 122 0.84 -4.87 -18.05
N TRP A 123 1.74 -4.66 -17.09
CA TRP A 123 2.33 -5.76 -16.34
C TRP A 123 1.36 -6.43 -15.35
N LYS A 124 0.42 -5.64 -14.79
CA LYS A 124 -0.46 -6.08 -13.68
C LYS A 124 -1.87 -6.43 -14.09
N VAL A 125 -2.36 -5.92 -15.19
CA VAL A 125 -3.75 -6.06 -15.62
C VAL A 125 -3.77 -6.75 -16.97
N LEU A 126 -4.53 -7.83 -17.10
CA LEU A 126 -4.72 -8.48 -18.39
C LEU A 126 -5.51 -7.58 -19.34
N GLU A 127 -5.15 -7.60 -20.62
CA GLU A 127 -5.96 -7.01 -21.68
C GLU A 127 -7.41 -7.49 -21.57
N TRP A 128 -8.36 -6.68 -22.01
CA TRP A 128 -9.82 -6.91 -21.92
C TRP A 128 -10.39 -6.83 -20.48
N SER A 129 -9.57 -6.57 -19.46
CA SER A 129 -10.09 -6.27 -18.13
C SER A 129 -10.75 -4.91 -18.09
N THR A 130 -11.72 -4.75 -17.19
CA THR A 130 -12.37 -3.47 -16.93
C THR A 130 -11.50 -2.62 -15.99
N VAL A 131 -11.19 -1.39 -16.39
CA VAL A 131 -10.42 -0.45 -15.60
C VAL A 131 -11.24 0.81 -15.33
N ASN A 132 -11.44 1.12 -14.05
CA ASN A 132 -12.10 2.34 -13.61
C ASN A 132 -11.04 3.34 -13.12
N SER A 133 -11.05 4.56 -13.62
CA SER A 133 -10.16 5.64 -13.17
C SER A 133 -10.94 6.92 -12.93
N ASP A 134 -10.31 7.90 -12.29
CA ASP A 134 -10.77 9.27 -12.36
C ASP A 134 -10.57 9.85 -13.78
N GLY A 135 -11.04 11.07 -14.01
CA GLY A 135 -10.97 11.75 -15.32
C GLY A 135 -9.58 12.21 -15.77
N TRP A 136 -8.50 11.66 -15.21
CA TRP A 136 -7.12 12.08 -15.53
C TRP A 136 -6.68 11.65 -16.93
N THR A 137 -6.07 12.60 -17.67
CA THR A 137 -5.67 12.40 -19.08
C THR A 137 -4.56 11.35 -19.29
N SER A 138 -3.76 11.04 -18.27
CA SER A 138 -2.73 9.99 -18.33
C SER A 138 -3.30 8.60 -18.66
N TYR A 139 -4.60 8.41 -18.47
CA TYR A 139 -5.30 7.16 -18.76
C TYR A 139 -5.92 7.08 -20.16
N ASP A 140 -5.79 8.11 -20.98
CA ASP A 140 -6.39 8.17 -22.32
C ASP A 140 -5.90 7.07 -23.27
N GLY A 141 -4.77 6.47 -22.97
CA GLY A 141 -4.24 5.35 -23.75
C GLY A 141 -4.78 3.96 -23.42
N LEU A 142 -5.60 3.79 -22.36
CA LEU A 142 -6.06 2.46 -21.92
C LEU A 142 -6.91 1.75 -22.99
N ILE A 143 -7.85 2.46 -23.62
CA ILE A 143 -8.71 1.91 -24.68
C ILE A 143 -7.85 1.42 -25.86
N LEU A 144 -6.83 2.17 -26.26
CA LEU A 144 -5.92 1.80 -27.34
C LEU A 144 -5.04 0.60 -27.01
N ASN A 145 -4.91 0.25 -25.72
CA ASN A 145 -4.17 -0.91 -25.23
C ASN A 145 -5.08 -2.09 -24.84
N GLY A 146 -6.31 -2.13 -25.35
CA GLY A 146 -7.21 -3.28 -25.21
C GLY A 146 -7.93 -3.39 -23.86
N TYR A 147 -8.06 -2.32 -23.08
CA TYR A 147 -8.81 -2.31 -21.82
C TYR A 147 -10.22 -1.72 -22.00
N GLU A 148 -11.21 -2.26 -21.30
CA GLU A 148 -12.49 -1.58 -21.09
C GLU A 148 -12.32 -0.47 -20.05
N HIS A 149 -12.17 0.76 -20.51
CA HIS A 149 -11.90 1.90 -19.63
C HIS A 149 -13.15 2.72 -19.34
N TYR A 150 -13.49 2.86 -18.06
CA TYR A 150 -14.55 3.72 -17.56
C TYR A 150 -13.98 4.87 -16.74
N ARG A 151 -14.32 6.10 -17.10
CA ARG A 151 -13.93 7.32 -16.39
C ARG A 151 -15.04 7.80 -15.47
N VAL A 152 -14.68 8.12 -14.24
CA VAL A 152 -15.58 8.69 -13.24
C VAL A 152 -15.27 10.18 -13.12
N PHE A 153 -16.25 11.03 -13.52
CA PHE A 153 -16.12 12.48 -13.42
C PHE A 153 -16.82 12.99 -12.16
N HIS A 154 -16.06 13.40 -11.16
CA HIS A 154 -16.58 13.96 -9.90
C HIS A 154 -17.26 15.33 -10.06
N SER A 155 -17.03 16.04 -11.18
CA SER A 155 -17.51 17.42 -11.40
C SER A 155 -18.99 17.56 -11.75
N HIS A 156 -19.68 16.48 -12.09
CA HIS A 156 -21.08 16.53 -12.56
C HIS A 156 -22.10 15.88 -11.63
N ASN A 157 -21.81 15.75 -10.32
CA ASN A 157 -22.67 15.00 -9.37
C ASN A 157 -23.02 13.56 -9.86
N GLU A 158 -22.26 13.02 -10.78
CA GLU A 158 -22.36 11.64 -11.23
C GLU A 158 -21.72 10.74 -10.15
N PHE A 159 -22.40 10.64 -9.01
CA PHE A 159 -22.11 9.61 -8.02
C PHE A 159 -22.51 8.27 -8.63
N ALA A 160 -21.53 7.59 -9.23
CA ALA A 160 -21.65 6.25 -9.77
C ALA A 160 -22.74 6.06 -10.85
N ARG A 161 -22.37 6.13 -12.12
CA ARG A 161 -23.15 5.43 -13.16
C ARG A 161 -23.07 3.93 -12.91
N TRP A 162 -24.07 3.38 -12.22
CA TRP A 162 -24.39 1.98 -12.03
C TRP A 162 -23.31 1.06 -11.44
N LYS A 163 -22.06 1.06 -11.88
CA LYS A 163 -20.97 0.21 -11.37
C LYS A 163 -19.61 0.87 -11.47
N SER A 164 -19.49 1.99 -12.17
CA SER A 164 -18.21 2.67 -12.36
C SER A 164 -17.91 3.60 -11.19
N HIS A 165 -16.96 3.26 -10.35
CA HIS A 165 -16.51 4.09 -9.22
C HIS A 165 -15.06 3.73 -8.87
N VAL A 166 -14.37 4.63 -8.16
CA VAL A 166 -13.01 4.44 -7.62
C VAL A 166 -12.97 4.49 -6.09
N ASN A 167 -14.12 4.27 -5.46
CA ASN A 167 -14.29 4.40 -4.01
C ASN A 167 -13.39 3.42 -3.22
N GLY A 168 -13.08 2.26 -3.79
CA GLY A 168 -12.25 1.24 -3.14
C GLY A 168 -10.81 1.70 -3.01
N ILE A 169 -10.22 2.24 -4.06
CA ILE A 169 -8.84 2.76 -4.04
C ILE A 169 -8.74 4.05 -3.23
N GLU A 170 -9.76 4.92 -3.26
CA GLU A 170 -9.85 6.11 -2.42
C GLU A 170 -9.91 5.74 -0.93
N ALA A 171 -10.68 4.72 -0.57
CA ALA A 171 -10.75 4.19 0.80
C ALA A 171 -9.38 3.67 1.26
N PHE A 172 -8.63 3.01 0.39
CA PHE A 172 -7.24 2.61 0.67
C PHE A 172 -6.34 3.82 0.90
N TRP A 173 -6.41 4.87 0.07
CA TRP A 173 -5.60 6.08 0.28
C TRP A 173 -5.92 6.76 1.60
N SER A 174 -7.19 6.86 1.95
CA SER A 174 -7.64 7.40 3.22
C SER A 174 -7.08 6.60 4.40
N PHE A 175 -7.10 5.27 4.32
CA PHE A 175 -6.49 4.38 5.31
C PHE A 175 -4.97 4.60 5.42
N ALA A 176 -4.26 4.58 4.29
CA ALA A 176 -2.81 4.71 4.25
C ALA A 176 -2.34 6.08 4.80
N LYS A 177 -3.01 7.18 4.40
CA LYS A 177 -2.69 8.53 4.88
C LYS A 177 -2.92 8.68 6.39
N ARG A 178 -4.07 8.20 6.90
CA ARG A 178 -4.35 8.23 8.35
C ARG A 178 -3.31 7.46 9.14
N ARG A 179 -2.93 6.28 8.65
CA ARG A 179 -1.93 5.45 9.31
C ARG A 179 -0.55 6.11 9.32
N MET A 180 -0.10 6.65 8.20
CA MET A 180 1.21 7.32 8.11
C MET A 180 1.28 8.58 8.98
N THR A 181 0.17 9.30 9.15
CA THR A 181 0.10 10.47 10.04
C THR A 181 0.43 10.11 11.50
N LYS A 182 0.06 8.90 11.98
CA LYS A 182 0.41 8.44 13.33
C LYS A 182 1.92 8.29 13.57
N LEU A 183 2.68 8.13 12.51
CA LEU A 183 4.12 7.88 12.60
C LEU A 183 4.94 9.17 12.67
N ASN A 184 4.27 10.33 12.61
CA ASN A 184 4.79 11.71 12.67
C ASN A 184 5.88 12.00 11.62
N TRP A 185 6.92 11.19 11.57
CA TRP A 185 8.04 11.35 10.65
C TRP A 185 8.51 9.99 10.11
N ILE A 186 8.44 9.85 8.80
CA ILE A 186 9.00 8.70 8.07
C ILE A 186 10.13 9.21 7.19
N LYS A 187 11.33 8.70 7.40
CA LYS A 187 12.48 9.01 6.54
C LYS A 187 12.18 8.57 5.10
N SER A 188 12.63 9.34 4.12
CA SER A 188 12.37 9.07 2.70
C SER A 188 12.88 7.70 2.25
N ASP A 189 14.05 7.29 2.74
CA ASP A 189 14.64 5.96 2.49
C ASP A 189 13.81 4.79 3.06
N LYS A 190 12.98 5.04 4.08
CA LYS A 190 12.09 4.04 4.71
C LYS A 190 10.64 4.13 4.26
N PHE A 191 10.30 5.13 3.44
CA PHE A 191 8.92 5.35 3.00
C PHE A 191 8.32 4.12 2.30
N HIS A 192 9.10 3.46 1.42
CA HIS A 192 8.67 2.26 0.71
C HIS A 192 8.27 1.10 1.66
N LEU A 193 8.97 0.94 2.80
CA LEU A 193 8.65 -0.07 3.81
C LEU A 193 7.28 0.18 4.44
N HIS A 194 7.00 1.43 4.78
CA HIS A 194 5.73 1.82 5.38
C HIS A 194 4.57 1.78 4.39
N LEU A 195 4.83 2.11 3.12
CA LEU A 195 3.86 1.99 2.05
C LEU A 195 3.43 0.54 1.83
N LYS A 196 4.41 -0.38 1.73
CA LYS A 196 4.14 -1.82 1.61
C LYS A 196 3.50 -2.42 2.86
N GLU A 197 3.80 -1.88 4.03
CA GLU A 197 3.08 -2.24 5.25
C GLU A 197 1.60 -1.82 5.18
N CYS A 198 1.27 -0.65 4.61
CA CYS A 198 -0.13 -0.23 4.40
C CYS A 198 -0.84 -1.17 3.41
N GLU A 199 -0.22 -1.50 2.28
CA GLU A 199 -0.71 -2.47 1.30
C GLU A 199 -1.02 -3.82 1.97
N PHE A 200 -0.05 -4.40 2.67
CA PHE A 200 -0.19 -5.67 3.37
C PHE A 200 -1.33 -5.64 4.40
N ARG A 201 -1.38 -4.62 5.25
CA ARG A 201 -2.44 -4.47 6.26
C ARG A 201 -3.82 -4.35 5.65
N TYR A 202 -3.96 -3.65 4.53
CA TYR A 202 -5.22 -3.51 3.82
C TYR A 202 -5.65 -4.84 3.21
N ASN A 203 -4.73 -5.57 2.59
CA ASN A 203 -4.99 -6.85 1.95
C ASN A 203 -5.37 -7.94 2.98
N TYR A 204 -4.75 -7.90 4.17
CA TYR A 204 -5.02 -8.85 5.25
C TYR A 204 -5.96 -8.33 6.35
N ARG A 205 -6.68 -7.19 6.13
CA ARG A 205 -7.53 -6.56 7.14
C ARG A 205 -8.59 -7.47 7.75
N LYS A 206 -9.13 -8.40 6.96
CA LYS A 206 -10.13 -9.40 7.40
C LYS A 206 -9.51 -10.76 7.78
N LYS A 207 -8.19 -10.94 7.63
CA LYS A 207 -7.49 -12.23 7.78
C LYS A 207 -6.21 -12.07 8.61
N LYS A 208 -6.28 -11.37 9.75
CA LYS A 208 -5.10 -11.05 10.58
C LYS A 208 -4.35 -12.29 11.07
N GLU A 209 -5.07 -13.37 11.37
CA GLU A 209 -4.43 -14.62 11.80
C GLU A 209 -3.61 -15.25 10.65
N VAL A 210 -4.10 -15.19 9.42
CA VAL A 210 -3.34 -15.63 8.24
C VAL A 210 -2.08 -14.79 8.07
N ALA A 211 -2.17 -13.47 8.24
CA ALA A 211 -1.01 -12.57 8.21
C ALA A 211 0.02 -12.93 9.28
N LEU A 212 -0.44 -13.25 10.50
CA LEU A 212 0.41 -13.66 11.60
C LEU A 212 1.16 -14.96 11.25
N GLN A 213 0.45 -15.99 10.80
CA GLN A 213 1.06 -17.28 10.44
C GLN A 213 2.05 -17.14 9.28
N LEU A 214 1.72 -16.33 8.28
CA LEU A 214 2.58 -16.05 7.13
C LEU A 214 3.90 -15.43 7.59
N LEU A 215 3.85 -14.36 8.39
CA LEU A 215 5.05 -13.70 8.90
C LEU A 215 5.84 -14.59 9.85
N LEU A 216 5.19 -15.37 10.72
CA LEU A 216 5.88 -16.33 11.59
C LEU A 216 6.63 -17.39 10.80
N LYS A 217 6.05 -17.89 9.70
CA LYS A 217 6.73 -18.85 8.81
C LYS A 217 7.99 -18.23 8.20
N ARG A 218 7.93 -16.97 7.75
CA ARG A 218 9.08 -16.24 7.20
C ARG A 218 10.18 -16.02 8.24
N LEU A 219 9.81 -15.58 9.43
CA LEU A 219 10.75 -15.32 10.52
C LEU A 219 11.46 -16.58 11.04
N LYS A 220 10.94 -17.78 10.80
CA LYS A 220 11.62 -19.04 11.13
C LYS A 220 12.81 -19.31 10.22
N ASN A 221 12.82 -18.75 9.02
CA ASN A 221 13.86 -18.96 8.01
C ASN A 221 14.98 -17.89 8.06
N LEU A 222 14.86 -16.93 8.98
CA LEU A 222 15.88 -15.91 9.30
C LEU A 222 16.70 -16.34 10.52
#